data_193f46866b03ff62bbed6afef48d06de
#
_entry.id   193f46866b03ff62bbed6afef48d06de
#
_cell.length_a   1.000
_cell.length_b   1.000
_cell.length_c   1.000
_cell.angle_alpha   90.00
_cell.angle_beta   90.00
_cell.angle_gamma   90.00
#
_symmetry.space_group_name_H-M   'P 1'
#
loop_
_entity.id
_entity.type
_entity.pdbx_description
1 polymer ?
#
loop_
_entity_poly.entity_id
_entity_poly.type
_entity_poly.pdbx_seq_one_letter_code
_entity_poly.pdbx_strand_id
1 'polypeptide(L)'
;QEEAQVINRIAFLVLQPPLIFMLLTSLDLNAVRYDALALYFASEVIMFAVTFTLARRVFQCETSEAFLLAMCVVFVNSLLYISPISVLIYGAEGAIPITVIVALDASFWFAFFIIGMELLQGKEGAKAALPRIVKNPVLITIVLALVINLAGAPIPEPIITASEFAGAAAAPMVLFALGVVLSSHAIT
;
A
#
# COMPACT_ATOMS: atom_id res chain seq x y z
N GLN A 1 -19.51 -12.65 -6.45
CA GLN A 1 -18.47 -11.74 -6.98
C GLN A 1 -18.82 -10.26 -6.72
N GLU A 2 -20.06 -9.83 -6.99
CA GLU A 2 -20.49 -8.43 -6.74
C GLU A 2 -20.33 -8.03 -5.27
N GLU A 3 -20.73 -8.89 -4.34
CA GLU A 3 -20.57 -8.63 -2.90
C GLU A 3 -19.10 -8.49 -2.48
N ALA A 4 -18.19 -9.31 -3.01
CA ALA A 4 -16.77 -9.19 -2.74
C ALA A 4 -16.19 -7.86 -3.27
N GLN A 5 -16.67 -7.38 -4.43
CA GLN A 5 -16.29 -6.07 -4.96
C GLN A 5 -16.77 -4.92 -4.06
N VAL A 6 -17.99 -5.01 -3.51
CA VAL A 6 -18.52 -4.03 -2.55
C VAL A 6 -17.67 -4.01 -1.27
N ILE A 7 -17.34 -5.20 -0.72
CA ILE A 7 -16.52 -5.32 0.47
C ILE A 7 -15.12 -4.73 0.22
N ASN A 8 -14.48 -5.05 -0.90
CA ASN A 8 -13.20 -4.48 -1.28
C ASN A 8 -13.25 -2.96 -1.42
N ARG A 9 -14.32 -2.42 -2.00
CA ARG A 9 -14.51 -0.98 -2.15
C ARG A 9 -14.66 -0.28 -0.80
N ILE A 10 -15.42 -0.87 0.14
CA ILE A 10 -15.55 -0.35 1.51
C ILE A 10 -14.20 -0.41 2.22
N ALA A 11 -13.50 -1.54 2.17
CA ALA A 11 -12.20 -1.70 2.78
C ALA A 11 -11.21 -0.66 2.26
N PHE A 12 -11.15 -0.47 0.93
CA PHE A 12 -10.23 0.46 0.30
C PHE A 12 -10.55 1.93 0.59
N LEU A 13 -11.83 2.34 0.54
CA LEU A 13 -12.20 3.75 0.66
C LEU A 13 -12.42 4.22 2.10
N VAL A 14 -12.80 3.31 3.01
CA VAL A 14 -13.22 3.65 4.38
C VAL A 14 -12.23 3.13 5.43
N LEU A 15 -11.76 1.88 5.31
CA LEU A 15 -10.94 1.26 6.34
C LEU A 15 -9.44 1.43 6.12
N GLN A 16 -9.00 1.45 4.87
CA GLN A 16 -7.58 1.60 4.55
C GLN A 16 -7.01 2.98 4.88
N PRO A 17 -7.71 4.11 4.67
CA PRO A 17 -7.22 5.42 5.10
C PRO A 17 -6.88 5.50 6.60
N PRO A 18 -7.76 5.10 7.55
CA PRO A 18 -7.40 5.07 8.97
C PRO A 18 -6.21 4.17 9.30
N LEU A 19 -6.10 2.99 8.66
CA LEU A 19 -4.96 2.09 8.84
C LEU A 19 -3.64 2.76 8.43
N ILE A 20 -3.61 3.35 7.23
CA ILE A 20 -2.43 4.05 6.71
C ILE A 20 -2.12 5.30 7.55
N PHE A 21 -3.14 6.02 8.00
CA PHE A 21 -2.97 7.17 8.89
C PHE A 21 -2.22 6.78 10.16
N MET A 22 -2.68 5.74 10.86
CA MET A 22 -2.03 5.26 12.08
C MET A 22 -0.61 4.78 11.82
N LEU A 23 -0.40 4.00 10.75
CA LEU A 23 0.91 3.48 10.40
C LEU A 23 1.94 4.61 10.17
N LEU A 24 1.57 5.62 9.38
CA LEU A 24 2.49 6.68 9.00
C LEU A 24 2.69 7.73 10.13
N THR A 25 1.68 7.99 10.93
CA THR A 25 1.79 8.95 12.04
C THR A 25 2.53 8.38 13.25
N SER A 26 2.51 7.05 13.44
CA SER A 26 3.23 6.40 14.55
C SER A 26 4.70 6.08 14.23
N LEU A 27 5.15 6.31 12.98
CA LEU A 27 6.52 6.01 12.58
C LEU A 27 7.53 6.93 13.27
N ASP A 28 8.47 6.34 14.03
CA ASP A 28 9.61 7.10 14.59
C ASP A 28 10.69 7.32 13.51
N LEU A 29 10.73 8.52 12.96
CA LEU A 29 11.69 8.90 11.92
C LEU A 29 13.15 8.86 12.39
N ASN A 30 13.41 8.95 13.72
CA ASN A 30 14.77 8.90 14.26
C ASN A 30 15.28 7.45 14.35
N ALA A 31 14.38 6.46 14.42
CA ALA A 31 14.74 5.05 14.43
C ALA A 31 15.00 4.48 13.01
N VAL A 32 14.76 5.28 11.96
CA VAL A 32 14.91 4.85 10.58
C VAL A 32 16.39 4.71 10.18
N ARG A 33 16.78 3.54 9.74
CA ARG A 33 18.06 3.31 9.09
C ARG A 33 17.97 3.65 7.60
N TYR A 34 18.23 4.90 7.27
CA TYR A 34 18.10 5.44 5.91
C TYR A 34 18.98 4.73 4.88
N ASP A 35 20.17 4.24 5.29
CA ASP A 35 21.07 3.45 4.45
C ASP A 35 20.42 2.14 4.01
N ALA A 36 19.86 1.39 4.95
CA ALA A 36 19.17 0.14 4.68
C ALA A 36 17.87 0.37 3.87
N LEU A 37 17.10 1.42 4.21
CA LEU A 37 15.90 1.78 3.50
C LEU A 37 16.17 2.18 2.05
N ALA A 38 17.25 2.95 1.80
CA ALA A 38 17.65 3.32 0.45
C ALA A 38 18.07 2.10 -0.39
N LEU A 39 18.80 1.14 0.21
CA LEU A 39 19.18 -0.09 -0.47
C LEU A 39 17.96 -0.96 -0.80
N TYR A 40 17.03 -1.09 0.15
CA TYR A 40 15.76 -1.79 -0.05
C TYR A 40 14.97 -1.15 -1.19
N PHE A 41 14.74 0.16 -1.13
CA PHE A 41 14.02 0.89 -2.17
C PHE A 41 14.69 0.79 -3.55
N ALA A 42 16.03 0.89 -3.61
CA ALA A 42 16.75 0.71 -4.86
C ALA A 42 16.55 -0.69 -5.44
N SER A 43 16.55 -1.73 -4.61
CA SER A 43 16.30 -3.11 -5.07
C SER A 43 14.89 -3.28 -5.63
N GLU A 44 13.88 -2.67 -5.02
CA GLU A 44 12.49 -2.69 -5.52
C GLU A 44 12.36 -1.96 -6.84
N VAL A 45 12.96 -0.77 -6.98
CA VAL A 45 12.96 -0.01 -8.24
C VAL A 45 13.62 -0.82 -9.37
N ILE A 46 14.75 -1.48 -9.09
CA ILE A 46 15.44 -2.34 -10.06
C ILE A 46 14.53 -3.52 -10.45
N MET A 47 13.93 -4.20 -9.48
CA MET A 47 13.06 -5.34 -9.74
C MET A 47 11.79 -4.94 -10.50
N PHE A 48 11.21 -3.79 -10.18
CA PHE A 48 10.11 -3.21 -10.96
C PHE A 48 10.52 -2.98 -12.41
N ALA A 49 11.64 -2.29 -12.63
CA ALA A 49 12.13 -1.96 -13.98
C ALA A 49 12.47 -3.21 -14.80
N VAL A 50 13.12 -4.21 -14.19
CA VAL A 50 13.44 -5.49 -14.82
C VAL A 50 12.15 -6.22 -15.21
N THR A 51 11.23 -6.39 -14.27
CA THR A 51 9.96 -7.11 -14.52
C THR A 51 9.11 -6.40 -15.56
N PHE A 52 8.96 -5.08 -15.46
CA PHE A 52 8.24 -4.29 -16.45
C PHE A 52 8.85 -4.41 -17.86
N THR A 53 10.18 -4.34 -17.95
CA THR A 53 10.89 -4.45 -19.24
C THR A 53 10.74 -5.85 -19.83
N LEU A 54 10.87 -6.90 -19.01
CA LEU A 54 10.67 -8.29 -19.45
C LEU A 54 9.23 -8.50 -19.95
N ALA A 55 8.23 -8.06 -19.16
CA ALA A 55 6.83 -8.17 -19.54
C ALA A 55 6.54 -7.46 -20.87
N ARG A 56 7.09 -6.25 -21.07
CA ARG A 56 6.88 -5.47 -22.30
C ARG A 56 7.65 -6.02 -23.52
N ARG A 57 8.92 -6.41 -23.33
CA ARG A 57 9.79 -6.73 -24.47
C ARG A 57 9.85 -8.21 -24.80
N VAL A 58 9.76 -9.08 -23.80
CA VAL A 58 9.86 -10.54 -23.99
C VAL A 58 8.46 -11.14 -24.11
N PHE A 59 7.56 -10.83 -23.17
CA PHE A 59 6.21 -11.41 -23.15
C PHE A 59 5.18 -10.60 -23.95
N GLN A 60 5.55 -9.44 -24.50
CA GLN A 60 4.69 -8.60 -25.34
C GLN A 60 3.37 -8.18 -24.65
N CYS A 61 3.35 -8.15 -23.31
CA CYS A 61 2.18 -7.73 -22.53
C CYS A 61 1.79 -6.27 -22.82
N GLU A 62 0.53 -5.91 -22.67
CA GLU A 62 0.09 -4.52 -22.71
C GLU A 62 0.73 -3.72 -21.56
N THR A 63 0.77 -2.38 -21.69
CA THR A 63 1.46 -1.53 -20.71
C THR A 63 0.84 -1.64 -19.32
N SER A 64 -0.50 -1.69 -19.24
CA SER A 64 -1.24 -1.87 -17.97
C SER A 64 -0.98 -3.22 -17.33
N GLU A 65 -0.92 -4.28 -18.14
CA GLU A 65 -0.62 -5.63 -17.69
C GLU A 65 0.83 -5.75 -17.20
N ALA A 66 1.80 -5.21 -17.95
CA ALA A 66 3.20 -5.18 -17.55
C ALA A 66 3.41 -4.39 -16.24
N PHE A 67 2.67 -3.28 -16.07
CA PHE A 67 2.68 -2.51 -14.84
C PHE A 67 2.15 -3.31 -13.65
N LEU A 68 1.01 -4.01 -13.82
CA LEU A 68 0.45 -4.87 -12.77
C LEU A 68 1.41 -6.00 -12.40
N LEU A 69 2.01 -6.68 -13.38
CA LEU A 69 2.99 -7.74 -13.12
C LEU A 69 4.21 -7.22 -12.36
N ALA A 70 4.73 -6.06 -12.75
CA ALA A 70 5.85 -5.43 -12.04
C ALA A 70 5.48 -5.03 -10.60
N MET A 71 4.27 -4.50 -10.39
CA MET A 71 3.75 -4.20 -9.05
C MET A 71 3.57 -5.45 -8.19
N CYS A 72 3.10 -6.57 -8.74
CA CYS A 72 2.99 -7.84 -8.02
C CYS A 72 4.33 -8.38 -7.51
N VAL A 73 5.44 -8.03 -8.15
CA VAL A 73 6.79 -8.46 -7.73
C VAL A 73 7.34 -7.62 -6.59
N VAL A 74 7.08 -6.30 -6.59
CA VAL A 74 7.65 -5.39 -5.60
C VAL A 74 6.70 -5.08 -4.44
N PHE A 75 5.41 -5.00 -4.70
CA PHE A 75 4.41 -4.67 -3.68
C PHE A 75 3.93 -5.93 -2.96
N VAL A 76 4.77 -6.45 -2.08
CA VAL A 76 4.49 -7.64 -1.29
C VAL A 76 3.66 -7.31 -0.04
N ASN A 77 3.02 -8.33 0.55
CA ASN A 77 2.19 -8.15 1.74
C ASN A 77 3.04 -8.09 3.02
N SER A 78 3.85 -7.04 3.15
CA SER A 78 4.73 -6.82 4.30
C SER A 78 3.96 -6.57 5.58
N LEU A 79 2.83 -5.85 5.50
CA LEU A 79 2.01 -5.48 6.67
C LEU A 79 1.32 -6.68 7.32
N LEU A 80 0.67 -7.54 6.54
CA LEU A 80 -0.19 -8.60 7.08
C LEU A 80 0.55 -9.92 7.27
N TYR A 81 1.69 -10.11 6.64
CA TYR A 81 2.43 -11.36 6.67
C TYR A 81 3.81 -11.20 7.32
N ILE A 82 4.68 -10.34 6.79
CA ILE A 82 6.06 -10.24 7.26
C ILE A 82 6.13 -9.57 8.63
N SER A 83 5.37 -8.48 8.85
CA SER A 83 5.41 -7.73 10.11
C SER A 83 5.03 -8.58 11.34
N PRO A 84 3.91 -9.33 11.37
CA PRO A 84 3.58 -10.18 12.50
C PRO A 84 4.62 -11.27 12.78
N ILE A 85 5.16 -11.89 11.72
CA ILE A 85 6.21 -12.92 11.86
C ILE A 85 7.48 -12.31 12.44
N SER A 86 7.86 -11.11 11.99
CA SER A 86 9.04 -10.41 12.50
C SER A 86 8.93 -10.08 13.98
N VAL A 87 7.74 -9.64 14.43
CA VAL A 87 7.48 -9.38 15.86
C VAL A 87 7.57 -10.68 16.68
N LEU A 88 7.08 -11.80 16.15
CA LEU A 88 7.16 -13.10 16.83
C LEU A 88 8.60 -13.61 16.95
N ILE A 89 9.46 -13.37 15.94
CA ILE A 89 10.83 -13.90 15.92
C ILE A 89 11.79 -12.97 16.65
N TYR A 90 11.70 -11.67 16.43
CA TYR A 90 12.69 -10.67 16.87
C TYR A 90 12.20 -9.76 17.98
N GLY A 91 10.92 -9.87 18.39
CA GLY A 91 10.26 -8.94 19.32
C GLY A 91 9.93 -7.60 18.65
N ALA A 92 9.24 -6.74 19.41
CA ALA A 92 8.77 -5.46 18.87
C ALA A 92 9.93 -4.53 18.44
N GLU A 93 11.00 -4.46 19.23
CA GLU A 93 12.18 -3.64 18.90
C GLU A 93 12.93 -4.14 17.66
N GLY A 94 13.12 -5.46 17.55
CA GLY A 94 13.76 -6.07 16.39
C GLY A 94 12.94 -5.98 15.09
N ALA A 95 11.63 -5.74 15.19
CA ALA A 95 10.73 -5.57 14.06
C ALA A 95 10.66 -4.12 13.53
N ILE A 96 11.29 -3.13 14.17
CA ILE A 96 11.29 -1.72 13.74
C ILE A 96 11.68 -1.56 12.25
N PRO A 97 12.73 -2.20 11.72
CA PRO A 97 13.08 -2.08 10.30
C PRO A 97 11.95 -2.51 9.37
N ILE A 98 11.19 -3.54 9.74
CA ILE A 98 10.04 -4.02 8.94
C ILE A 98 8.89 -3.00 8.99
N THR A 99 8.65 -2.36 10.14
CA THR A 99 7.65 -1.29 10.26
C THR A 99 7.98 -0.11 9.32
N VAL A 100 9.26 0.24 9.21
CA VAL A 100 9.71 1.28 8.27
C VAL A 100 9.50 0.87 6.81
N ILE A 101 9.79 -0.37 6.45
CA ILE A 101 9.52 -0.93 5.12
C ILE A 101 8.02 -0.90 4.82
N VAL A 102 7.19 -1.36 5.74
CA VAL A 102 5.72 -1.33 5.60
C VAL A 102 5.22 0.10 5.38
N ALA A 103 5.79 1.08 6.08
CA ALA A 103 5.44 2.49 5.91
C ALA A 103 5.86 3.03 4.53
N LEU A 104 7.03 2.63 4.01
CA LEU A 104 7.48 2.95 2.66
C LEU A 104 6.52 2.35 1.61
N ASP A 105 6.21 1.07 1.74
CA ASP A 105 5.31 0.37 0.83
C ASP A 105 3.92 1.01 0.82
N ALA A 106 3.38 1.28 2.00
CA ALA A 106 2.06 1.90 2.17
C ALA A 106 2.00 3.37 1.69
N SER A 107 3.12 4.09 1.70
CA SER A 107 3.16 5.48 1.22
C SER A 107 3.55 5.58 -0.24
N PHE A 108 4.73 5.10 -0.61
CA PHE A 108 5.29 5.28 -1.96
C PHE A 108 4.68 4.29 -2.96
N TRP A 109 4.84 2.97 -2.74
CA TRP A 109 4.40 1.97 -3.73
C TRP A 109 2.89 1.94 -3.89
N PHE A 110 2.14 2.13 -2.81
CA PHE A 110 0.69 2.18 -2.89
C PHE A 110 0.20 3.43 -3.63
N ALA A 111 0.81 4.60 -3.37
CA ALA A 111 0.51 5.81 -4.14
C ALA A 111 0.90 5.66 -5.62
N PHE A 112 2.09 5.09 -5.89
CA PHE A 112 2.56 4.82 -7.24
C PHE A 112 1.62 3.88 -7.99
N PHE A 113 1.13 2.84 -7.32
CA PHE A 113 0.13 1.92 -7.89
C PHE A 113 -1.17 2.63 -8.26
N ILE A 114 -1.75 3.39 -7.32
CA ILE A 114 -3.01 4.10 -7.56
C ILE A 114 -2.86 5.09 -8.73
N ILE A 115 -1.81 5.91 -8.70
CA ILE A 115 -1.55 6.92 -9.73
C ILE A 115 -1.28 6.25 -11.08
N GLY A 116 -0.44 5.22 -11.08
CA GLY A 116 -0.11 4.48 -12.30
C GLY A 116 -1.33 3.85 -12.95
N MET A 117 -2.19 3.22 -12.17
CA MET A 117 -3.43 2.61 -12.68
C MET A 117 -4.41 3.66 -13.22
N GLU A 118 -4.58 4.79 -12.53
CA GLU A 118 -5.43 5.88 -13.02
C GLU A 118 -4.92 6.45 -14.36
N LEU A 119 -3.61 6.60 -14.50
CA LEU A 119 -3.00 7.11 -15.73
C LEU A 119 -3.09 6.12 -16.89
N LEU A 120 -2.94 4.82 -16.62
CA LEU A 120 -2.95 3.77 -17.64
C LEU A 120 -4.37 3.38 -18.09
N GLN A 121 -5.35 3.39 -17.17
CA GLN A 121 -6.74 3.05 -17.47
C GLN A 121 -7.57 4.25 -17.95
N GLY A 122 -7.11 5.46 -17.73
CA GLY A 122 -7.79 6.69 -18.12
C GLY A 122 -7.83 6.85 -19.64
N LYS A 123 -8.94 6.47 -20.28
CA LYS A 123 -9.17 6.66 -21.73
C LYS A 123 -9.09 8.14 -22.17
N GLU A 124 -9.22 9.06 -21.24
CA GLU A 124 -9.26 10.51 -21.46
C GLU A 124 -7.91 11.19 -21.18
N GLY A 125 -6.86 10.43 -20.90
CA GLY A 125 -5.50 10.93 -20.66
C GLY A 125 -5.23 11.48 -19.25
N ALA A 126 -3.99 11.88 -19.01
CA ALA A 126 -3.51 12.30 -17.68
C ALA A 126 -4.28 13.49 -17.06
N LYS A 127 -4.80 14.40 -17.87
CA LYS A 127 -5.56 15.56 -17.37
C LYS A 127 -6.89 15.16 -16.72
N ALA A 128 -7.53 14.12 -17.23
CA ALA A 128 -8.78 13.61 -16.67
C ALA A 128 -8.55 12.69 -15.45
N ALA A 129 -7.38 12.07 -15.33
CA ALA A 129 -6.99 11.30 -14.18
C ALA A 129 -6.71 12.18 -12.94
N LEU A 130 -6.17 13.39 -13.14
CA LEU A 130 -5.74 14.27 -12.05
C LEU A 130 -6.82 14.57 -10.98
N PRO A 131 -8.09 14.90 -11.31
CA PRO A 131 -9.12 15.10 -10.30
C PRO A 131 -9.45 13.84 -9.49
N ARG A 132 -9.32 12.65 -10.07
CA ARG A 132 -9.54 11.37 -9.39
C ARG A 132 -8.40 11.06 -8.43
N ILE A 133 -7.15 11.31 -8.85
CA ILE A 133 -5.95 11.17 -8.03
C ILE A 133 -6.03 12.09 -6.82
N VAL A 134 -6.28 13.39 -7.03
CA VAL A 134 -6.32 14.39 -5.95
C VAL A 134 -7.49 14.16 -4.97
N LYS A 135 -8.59 13.57 -5.42
CA LYS A 135 -9.75 13.25 -4.59
C LYS A 135 -9.69 11.83 -3.98
N ASN A 136 -8.65 11.06 -4.25
CA ASN A 136 -8.53 9.72 -3.70
C ASN A 136 -8.27 9.80 -2.18
N PRO A 137 -9.15 9.21 -1.33
CA PRO A 137 -9.03 9.32 0.13
C PRO A 137 -7.74 8.71 0.66
N VAL A 138 -7.24 7.65 0.04
CA VAL A 138 -5.98 7.00 0.44
C VAL A 138 -4.80 7.93 0.19
N LEU A 139 -4.72 8.55 -0.99
CA LEU A 139 -3.63 9.48 -1.33
C LEU A 139 -3.66 10.73 -0.45
N ILE A 140 -4.86 11.27 -0.19
CA ILE A 140 -5.03 12.39 0.75
C ILE A 140 -4.51 12.00 2.13
N THR A 141 -4.87 10.81 2.61
CA THR A 141 -4.44 10.33 3.92
C THR A 141 -2.93 10.13 4.00
N ILE A 142 -2.29 9.58 2.97
CA ILE A 142 -0.82 9.43 2.91
C ILE A 142 -0.15 10.79 3.08
N VAL A 143 -0.56 11.79 2.28
CA VAL A 143 0.02 13.14 2.35
C VAL A 143 -0.22 13.77 3.71
N LEU A 144 -1.45 13.71 4.23
CA LEU A 144 -1.82 14.28 5.53
C LEU A 144 -1.03 13.64 6.67
N ALA A 145 -0.94 12.31 6.70
CA ALA A 145 -0.23 11.58 7.74
C ALA A 145 1.27 11.88 7.73
N LEU A 146 1.89 11.94 6.55
CA LEU A 146 3.31 12.30 6.42
C LEU A 146 3.57 13.76 6.89
N VAL A 147 2.69 14.69 6.51
CA VAL A 147 2.83 16.09 6.98
C VAL A 147 2.69 16.20 8.50
N ILE A 148 1.72 15.51 9.09
CA ILE A 148 1.52 15.49 10.56
C ILE A 148 2.73 14.89 11.26
N ASN A 149 3.24 13.75 10.77
CA ASN A 149 4.41 13.09 11.35
C ASN A 149 5.66 13.97 11.26
N LEU A 150 5.96 14.52 10.07
CA LEU A 150 7.11 15.40 9.85
C LEU A 150 7.04 16.71 10.69
N ALA A 151 5.82 17.24 10.90
CA ALA A 151 5.60 18.42 11.72
C ALA A 151 5.65 18.11 13.23
N GLY A 152 5.64 16.85 13.64
CA GLY A 152 5.53 16.45 15.05
C GLY A 152 4.22 16.94 15.69
N ALA A 153 3.16 17.12 14.90
CA ALA A 153 1.92 17.71 15.38
C ALA A 153 1.15 16.71 16.27
N PRO A 154 0.63 17.13 17.43
CA PRO A 154 -0.12 16.27 18.32
C PRO A 154 -1.45 15.87 17.68
N ILE A 155 -1.79 14.59 17.76
CA ILE A 155 -3.04 14.06 17.24
C ILE A 155 -4.00 13.91 18.43
N PRO A 156 -5.24 14.45 18.35
CA PRO A 156 -6.26 14.28 19.38
C PRO A 156 -6.60 12.79 19.60
N GLU A 157 -6.69 12.38 20.87
CA GLU A 157 -7.00 11.01 21.29
C GLU A 157 -8.23 10.40 20.60
N PRO A 158 -9.35 11.12 20.40
CA PRO A 158 -10.50 10.57 19.70
C PRO A 158 -10.21 10.18 18.24
N ILE A 159 -9.28 10.89 17.58
CA ILE A 159 -8.89 10.57 16.19
C ILE A 159 -8.03 9.31 16.19
N ILE A 160 -7.11 9.16 17.14
CA ILE A 160 -6.29 7.95 17.31
C ILE A 160 -7.20 6.74 17.51
N THR A 161 -8.07 6.80 18.54
CA THR A 161 -8.99 5.70 18.87
C THR A 161 -9.90 5.31 17.70
N ALA A 162 -10.48 6.30 17.01
CA ALA A 162 -11.33 6.04 15.85
C ALA A 162 -10.55 5.41 14.68
N SER A 163 -9.31 5.88 14.46
CA SER A 163 -8.45 5.36 13.38
C SER A 163 -7.96 3.94 13.69
N GLU A 164 -7.60 3.64 14.93
CA GLU A 164 -7.24 2.29 15.37
C GLU A 164 -8.41 1.32 15.20
N PHE A 165 -9.59 1.70 15.67
CA PHE A 165 -10.79 0.87 15.57
C PHE A 165 -11.16 0.57 14.12
N ALA A 166 -11.22 1.59 13.26
CA ALA A 166 -11.55 1.41 11.86
C ALA A 166 -10.44 0.70 11.08
N GLY A 167 -9.18 1.05 11.33
CA GLY A 167 -8.01 0.46 10.67
C GLY A 167 -7.83 -1.02 10.98
N ALA A 168 -8.12 -1.46 12.21
CA ALA A 168 -8.04 -2.86 12.62
C ALA A 168 -8.98 -3.77 11.79
N ALA A 169 -10.09 -3.24 11.27
CA ALA A 169 -11.02 -3.99 10.44
C ALA A 169 -10.54 -4.14 8.98
N ALA A 170 -9.57 -3.35 8.51
CA ALA A 170 -9.15 -3.33 7.12
C ALA A 170 -8.59 -4.69 6.66
N ALA A 171 -7.62 -5.24 7.41
CA ALA A 171 -6.95 -6.49 7.09
C ALA A 171 -7.92 -7.69 7.01
N PRO A 172 -8.74 -7.98 8.04
CA PRO A 172 -9.70 -9.11 7.97
C PRO A 172 -10.72 -8.95 6.83
N MET A 173 -11.18 -7.73 6.56
CA MET A 173 -12.14 -7.46 5.47
C MET A 173 -11.54 -7.73 4.09
N VAL A 174 -10.31 -7.27 3.84
CA VAL A 174 -9.61 -7.51 2.56
C VAL A 174 -9.29 -8.99 2.38
N LEU A 175 -8.81 -9.68 3.41
CA LEU A 175 -8.52 -11.12 3.35
C LEU A 175 -9.78 -11.95 3.12
N PHE A 176 -10.88 -11.59 3.77
CA PHE A 176 -12.17 -12.24 3.55
C PHE A 176 -12.65 -12.07 2.09
N ALA A 177 -12.63 -10.84 1.58
CA ALA A 177 -13.03 -10.56 0.20
C ALA A 177 -12.12 -11.28 -0.82
N LEU A 178 -10.80 -11.33 -0.56
CA LEU A 178 -9.86 -12.10 -1.38
C LEU A 178 -10.21 -13.58 -1.38
N GLY A 179 -10.52 -14.16 -0.21
CA GLY A 179 -10.95 -15.57 -0.11
C GLY A 179 -12.20 -15.86 -0.93
N VAL A 180 -13.20 -14.95 -0.91
CA VAL A 180 -14.42 -15.06 -1.73
C VAL A 180 -14.10 -15.00 -3.23
N VAL A 181 -13.20 -14.11 -3.64
CA VAL A 181 -12.78 -14.02 -5.05
C VAL A 181 -12.03 -15.29 -5.48
N LEU A 182 -11.08 -15.75 -4.69
CA LEU A 182 -10.30 -16.96 -5.00
C LEU A 182 -11.17 -18.22 -5.06
N SER A 183 -12.15 -18.35 -4.15
CA SER A 183 -13.06 -19.51 -4.14
C SER A 183 -13.95 -19.61 -5.38
N SER A 184 -14.15 -18.50 -6.09
CA SER A 184 -14.95 -18.46 -7.32
C SER A 184 -14.16 -18.80 -8.60
N HIS A 185 -12.83 -18.95 -8.49
CA HIS A 185 -11.97 -19.35 -9.60
C HIS A 185 -11.49 -20.78 -9.39
N ALA A 186 -11.66 -21.64 -10.38
CA ALA A 186 -11.10 -22.99 -10.34
C ALA A 186 -9.56 -22.86 -10.33
N ILE A 187 -8.93 -23.33 -9.27
CA ILE A 187 -7.47 -23.47 -9.20
C ILE A 187 -7.16 -24.76 -9.97
N THR A 188 -6.90 -24.63 -11.25
CA THR A 188 -6.43 -25.73 -12.11
C THR A 188 -4.94 -25.62 -12.33
#